data_ea75e7ab43ad63f0906ad33e2868ab43
#
_entry.id   ea75e7ab43ad63f0906ad33e2868ab43
#
_cell.length_a   1.000
_cell.length_b   1.000
_cell.length_c   1.000
_cell.angle_alpha   90.00
_cell.angle_beta   90.00
_cell.angle_gamma   90.00
#
_symmetry.space_group_name_H-M   'P 1'
#
loop_
_entity.id
_entity.type
_entity.pdbx_description
1 polymer ?
#
loop_
_entity_poly.entity_id
_entity_poly.type
_entity_poly.pdbx_seq_one_letter_code
_entity_poly.pdbx_strand_id
1 'polypeptide(L)'
;MKVSQLLNEWLLSIQPTVKESTYAKYSFLVQKHINSELGDILLSNLTTEDISCFTAGKLNGGNLSDGSALSPKTVADLLSILKLALTFAAERNYPCPNHIIIKKPRQTLPQIQVLSVEEQEKLEQYIFTHFEPAGIGIILSLYTGLRIGEVCALKWGDFNFENNILYIRRTIMRIQDKTHGAAHKTKILIDRPKTECSVRSIPLPAFLVNFLTPYQRKDSYYILTDSEAWLEPR
;
A
#
# COMPACT_ATOMS: atom_id res chain seq x y z
N MET A 1 7.82 -31.54 6.15
CA MET A 1 7.23 -30.19 6.22
C MET A 1 6.58 -29.87 4.90
N LYS A 2 5.36 -29.33 4.89
CA LYS A 2 4.68 -28.80 3.69
C LYS A 2 5.09 -27.36 3.44
N VAL A 3 4.95 -26.89 2.20
CA VAL A 3 5.18 -25.47 1.82
C VAL A 3 4.30 -24.52 2.66
N SER A 4 3.04 -24.87 2.93
CA SER A 4 2.14 -24.08 3.79
C SER A 4 2.66 -23.94 5.23
N GLN A 5 3.28 -24.96 5.78
CA GLN A 5 3.88 -24.89 7.12
C GLN A 5 5.09 -23.96 7.13
N LEU A 6 5.97 -24.07 6.11
CA LEU A 6 7.10 -23.16 5.96
C LEU A 6 6.65 -21.69 5.86
N LEU A 7 5.66 -21.41 5.02
CA LEU A 7 5.15 -20.05 4.83
C LEU A 7 4.53 -19.48 6.12
N ASN A 8 3.84 -20.29 6.91
CA ASN A 8 3.31 -19.87 8.19
C ASN A 8 4.41 -19.57 9.21
N GLU A 9 5.42 -20.44 9.32
CA GLU A 9 6.57 -20.19 10.19
C GLU A 9 7.35 -18.93 9.78
N TRP A 10 7.57 -18.76 8.48
CA TRP A 10 8.19 -17.56 7.95
C TRP A 10 7.38 -16.30 8.28
N LEU A 11 6.06 -16.31 8.06
CA LEU A 11 5.18 -15.19 8.42
C LEU A 11 5.28 -14.83 9.91
N LEU A 12 5.26 -15.83 10.79
CA LEU A 12 5.42 -15.60 12.23
C LEU A 12 6.78 -14.98 12.56
N SER A 13 7.85 -15.41 11.88
CA SER A 13 9.20 -14.89 12.12
C SER A 13 9.37 -13.41 11.73
N ILE A 14 8.68 -12.97 10.68
CA ILE A 14 8.78 -11.58 10.20
C ILE A 14 7.78 -10.64 10.89
N GLN A 15 6.74 -11.17 11.54
CA GLN A 15 5.68 -10.36 12.17
C GLN A 15 6.22 -9.23 13.06
N PRO A 16 7.21 -9.44 13.96
CA PRO A 16 7.73 -8.39 14.83
C PRO A 16 8.64 -7.39 14.09
N THR A 17 9.10 -7.71 12.88
CA THR A 17 10.13 -6.93 12.17
C THR A 17 9.55 -6.07 11.04
N VAL A 18 8.31 -6.32 10.63
CA VAL A 18 7.67 -5.60 9.53
C VAL A 18 6.47 -4.80 10.00
N LYS A 19 6.11 -3.74 9.27
CA LYS A 19 4.89 -2.99 9.55
C LYS A 19 3.65 -3.86 9.39
N GLU A 20 2.62 -3.56 10.19
CA GLU A 20 1.34 -4.27 10.17
C GLU A 20 0.73 -4.34 8.76
N SER A 21 0.81 -3.26 7.99
CA SER A 21 0.34 -3.23 6.59
C SER A 21 1.08 -4.20 5.67
N THR A 22 2.40 -4.36 5.87
CA THR A 22 3.22 -5.32 5.12
C THR A 22 2.87 -6.75 5.51
N TYR A 23 2.77 -7.01 6.81
CA TYR A 23 2.37 -8.32 7.33
C TYR A 23 0.98 -8.73 6.82
N ALA A 24 0.01 -7.81 6.87
CA ALA A 24 -1.35 -8.04 6.37
C ALA A 24 -1.35 -8.39 4.88
N LYS A 25 -0.57 -7.65 4.06
CA LYS A 25 -0.40 -7.93 2.62
C LYS A 25 0.22 -9.31 2.40
N TYR A 26 1.32 -9.63 3.06
CA TYR A 26 2.01 -10.90 2.89
C TYR A 26 1.13 -12.08 3.32
N SER A 27 0.49 -11.98 4.48
CA SER A 27 -0.46 -13.00 4.96
C SER A 27 -1.60 -13.24 3.97
N PHE A 28 -2.15 -12.17 3.37
CA PHE A 28 -3.20 -12.29 2.36
C PHE A 28 -2.69 -13.04 1.12
N LEU A 29 -1.55 -12.62 0.57
CA LEU A 29 -0.97 -13.22 -0.63
C LEU A 29 -0.60 -14.70 -0.40
N VAL A 30 -0.03 -15.02 0.75
CA VAL A 30 0.28 -16.40 1.14
C VAL A 30 -0.98 -17.24 1.22
N GLN A 31 -1.97 -16.81 2.01
CA GLN A 31 -3.15 -17.62 2.28
C GLN A 31 -4.06 -17.79 1.06
N LYS A 32 -4.19 -16.74 0.25
CA LYS A 32 -5.16 -16.71 -0.85
C LYS A 32 -4.61 -17.19 -2.18
N HIS A 33 -3.30 -17.09 -2.39
CA HIS A 33 -2.70 -17.41 -3.68
C HIS A 33 -1.66 -18.53 -3.60
N ILE A 34 -0.72 -18.49 -2.63
CA ILE A 34 0.37 -19.47 -2.62
C ILE A 34 -0.10 -20.78 -2.00
N ASN A 35 -0.71 -20.73 -0.82
CA ASN A 35 -1.17 -21.95 -0.11
C ASN A 35 -2.25 -22.70 -0.88
N SER A 36 -3.09 -22.02 -1.67
CA SER A 36 -4.15 -22.66 -2.44
C SER A 36 -3.64 -23.62 -3.54
N GLU A 37 -2.41 -23.41 -4.02
CA GLU A 37 -1.87 -24.20 -5.14
C GLU A 37 -0.58 -24.94 -4.76
N LEU A 38 0.30 -24.33 -3.99
CA LEU A 38 1.59 -24.93 -3.62
C LEU A 38 1.64 -25.44 -2.17
N GLY A 39 0.64 -25.07 -1.35
CA GLY A 39 0.68 -25.28 0.09
C GLY A 39 0.77 -26.75 0.52
N ASP A 40 0.19 -27.68 -0.22
CA ASP A 40 0.17 -29.11 0.11
C ASP A 40 1.41 -29.86 -0.37
N ILE A 41 2.25 -29.26 -1.21
CA ILE A 41 3.49 -29.86 -1.68
C ILE A 41 4.46 -30.01 -0.49
N LEU A 42 5.12 -31.17 -0.40
CA LEU A 42 6.23 -31.35 0.53
C LEU A 42 7.41 -30.45 0.09
N LEU A 43 7.99 -29.73 1.05
CA LEU A 43 9.08 -28.80 0.75
C LEU A 43 10.25 -29.47 0.00
N SER A 44 10.61 -30.70 0.38
CA SER A 44 11.63 -31.53 -0.29
C SER A 44 11.30 -31.85 -1.75
N ASN A 45 10.04 -31.82 -2.12
CA ASN A 45 9.55 -32.20 -3.44
C ASN A 45 9.16 -31.01 -4.31
N LEU A 46 9.26 -29.78 -3.78
CA LEU A 46 8.98 -28.57 -4.55
C LEU A 46 9.99 -28.43 -5.68
N THR A 47 9.50 -28.25 -6.91
CA THR A 47 10.34 -28.16 -8.11
C THR A 47 10.25 -26.79 -8.77
N THR A 48 11.21 -26.50 -9.65
CA THR A 48 11.15 -25.33 -10.54
C THR A 48 9.91 -25.36 -11.44
N GLU A 49 9.49 -26.57 -11.86
CA GLU A 49 8.31 -26.77 -12.70
C GLU A 49 7.03 -26.39 -11.98
N ASP A 50 6.84 -26.79 -10.71
CA ASP A 50 5.70 -26.39 -9.89
C ASP A 50 5.55 -24.85 -9.82
N ILE A 51 6.68 -24.15 -9.63
CA ILE A 51 6.70 -22.69 -9.59
C ILE A 51 6.39 -22.08 -10.95
N SER A 52 6.87 -22.71 -12.03
CA SER A 52 6.59 -22.26 -13.40
C SER A 52 5.12 -22.43 -13.75
N CYS A 53 4.53 -23.57 -13.42
CA CYS A 53 3.10 -23.85 -13.59
C CYS A 53 2.24 -22.87 -12.76
N PHE A 54 2.59 -22.65 -11.48
CA PHE A 54 1.95 -21.68 -10.62
C PHE A 54 2.00 -20.26 -11.24
N THR A 55 3.17 -19.85 -11.72
CA THR A 55 3.38 -18.54 -12.35
C THR A 55 2.50 -18.37 -13.59
N ALA A 56 2.49 -19.37 -14.48
CA ALA A 56 1.66 -19.37 -15.69
C ALA A 56 0.16 -19.35 -15.34
N GLY A 57 -0.26 -20.15 -14.38
CA GLY A 57 -1.63 -20.18 -13.89
C GLY A 57 -2.09 -18.81 -13.39
N LYS A 58 -1.26 -18.10 -12.60
CA LYS A 58 -1.59 -16.76 -12.10
C LYS A 58 -1.59 -15.68 -13.18
N LEU A 59 -0.80 -15.82 -14.22
CA LEU A 59 -0.77 -14.90 -15.36
C LEU A 59 -1.95 -15.11 -16.34
N ASN A 60 -2.56 -16.29 -16.34
CA ASN A 60 -3.69 -16.62 -17.21
C ASN A 60 -5.04 -16.51 -16.49
N GLY A 61 -5.04 -16.69 -15.19
CA GLY A 61 -6.20 -16.60 -14.29
C GLY A 61 -5.70 -16.46 -12.85
N GLY A 62 -6.53 -16.16 -11.89
CA GLY A 62 -6.08 -16.12 -10.49
C GLY A 62 -6.52 -14.88 -9.74
N ASN A 63 -7.19 -13.95 -10.40
CA ASN A 63 -7.93 -12.91 -9.73
C ASN A 63 -9.12 -13.54 -8.99
N LEU A 64 -9.17 -13.32 -7.68
CA LEU A 64 -10.16 -13.93 -6.79
C LEU A 64 -11.57 -13.35 -6.98
N SER A 65 -11.70 -12.21 -7.68
CA SER A 65 -12.97 -11.54 -7.88
C SER A 65 -13.70 -12.03 -9.13
N ASP A 66 -12.97 -12.21 -10.22
CA ASP A 66 -13.53 -12.47 -11.55
C ASP A 66 -12.80 -13.57 -12.35
N GLY A 67 -11.80 -14.20 -11.75
CA GLY A 67 -11.01 -15.25 -12.40
C GLY A 67 -10.07 -14.74 -13.49
N SER A 68 -9.96 -13.43 -13.71
CA SER A 68 -9.06 -12.85 -14.71
C SER A 68 -7.59 -13.04 -14.36
N ALA A 69 -6.70 -12.68 -15.27
CA ALA A 69 -5.26 -12.71 -15.07
C ALA A 69 -4.81 -11.76 -13.95
N LEU A 70 -3.86 -12.20 -13.12
CA LEU A 70 -3.17 -11.28 -12.23
C LEU A 70 -2.14 -10.45 -12.99
N SER A 71 -1.93 -9.22 -12.55
CA SER A 71 -0.87 -8.38 -13.13
C SER A 71 0.51 -9.02 -12.95
N PRO A 72 1.45 -8.85 -13.90
CA PRO A 72 2.82 -9.32 -13.76
C PRO A 72 3.50 -8.84 -12.47
N LYS A 73 3.15 -7.64 -12.01
CA LYS A 73 3.62 -7.11 -10.73
C LYS A 73 3.12 -7.92 -9.54
N THR A 74 1.84 -8.27 -9.50
CA THR A 74 1.27 -9.08 -8.42
C THR A 74 1.91 -10.47 -8.39
N VAL A 75 2.10 -11.08 -9.55
CA VAL A 75 2.77 -12.39 -9.66
C VAL A 75 4.23 -12.28 -9.19
N ALA A 76 4.95 -11.23 -9.56
CA ALA A 76 6.30 -10.99 -9.07
C ALA A 76 6.37 -10.79 -7.54
N ASP A 77 5.34 -10.18 -6.93
CA ASP A 77 5.22 -10.07 -5.46
C ASP A 77 5.04 -11.45 -4.81
N LEU A 78 4.17 -12.32 -5.37
CA LEU A 78 3.99 -13.71 -4.91
C LEU A 78 5.30 -14.51 -4.95
N LEU A 79 6.02 -14.42 -6.08
CA LEU A 79 7.32 -15.09 -6.26
C LEU A 79 8.40 -14.53 -5.32
N SER A 80 8.33 -13.24 -4.99
CA SER A 80 9.23 -12.62 -4.01
C SER A 80 9.03 -13.20 -2.61
N ILE A 81 7.76 -13.37 -2.20
CA ILE A 81 7.40 -13.98 -0.91
C ILE A 81 7.90 -15.42 -0.86
N LEU A 82 7.64 -16.20 -1.90
CA LEU A 82 8.10 -17.58 -1.98
C LEU A 82 9.63 -17.67 -1.88
N LYS A 83 10.36 -16.80 -2.60
CA LYS A 83 11.81 -16.72 -2.50
C LYS A 83 12.30 -16.43 -1.09
N LEU A 84 11.69 -15.45 -0.40
CA LEU A 84 12.05 -15.12 0.98
C LEU A 84 11.81 -16.30 1.95
N ALA A 85 10.69 -17.00 1.79
CA ALA A 85 10.40 -18.18 2.61
C ALA A 85 11.37 -19.35 2.33
N LEU A 86 11.80 -19.56 1.08
CA LEU A 86 12.79 -20.56 0.76
C LEU A 86 14.19 -20.19 1.29
N THR A 87 14.55 -18.90 1.27
CA THR A 87 15.77 -18.41 1.92
C THR A 87 15.76 -18.71 3.42
N PHE A 88 14.62 -18.40 4.08
CA PHE A 88 14.42 -18.71 5.50
C PHE A 88 14.51 -20.22 5.80
N ALA A 89 14.01 -21.08 4.90
CA ALA A 89 14.14 -22.53 5.02
C ALA A 89 15.62 -22.96 4.96
N ALA A 90 16.40 -22.42 4.03
CA ALA A 90 17.81 -22.72 3.87
C ALA A 90 18.63 -22.27 5.11
N GLU A 91 18.36 -21.07 5.65
CA GLU A 91 19.00 -20.57 6.87
C GLU A 91 18.74 -21.47 8.10
N ARG A 92 17.62 -22.18 8.12
CA ARG A 92 17.23 -23.12 9.19
C ARG A 92 17.60 -24.57 8.91
N ASN A 93 18.30 -24.84 7.81
CA ASN A 93 18.65 -26.17 7.36
C ASN A 93 17.43 -27.11 7.18
N TYR A 94 16.29 -26.56 6.78
CA TYR A 94 15.15 -27.40 6.43
C TYR A 94 15.43 -28.15 5.11
N PRO A 95 14.89 -29.36 4.94
CA PRO A 95 15.07 -30.14 3.72
C PRO A 95 14.41 -29.41 2.53
N CYS A 96 15.16 -28.54 1.91
CA CYS A 96 14.77 -27.72 0.77
C CYS A 96 15.56 -28.16 -0.47
N PRO A 97 14.96 -28.23 -1.65
CA PRO A 97 15.67 -28.55 -2.89
C PRO A 97 16.79 -27.53 -3.17
N ASN A 98 17.96 -28.05 -3.54
CA ASN A 98 19.17 -27.24 -3.72
C ASN A 98 19.14 -26.28 -4.93
N HIS A 99 18.24 -26.49 -5.90
CA HIS A 99 18.25 -25.77 -7.18
C HIS A 99 16.84 -25.37 -7.64
N ILE A 100 16.16 -24.51 -6.86
CA ILE A 100 14.90 -23.92 -7.32
C ILE A 100 15.19 -22.59 -8.03
N ILE A 101 14.79 -22.51 -9.30
CA ILE A 101 14.91 -21.29 -10.10
C ILE A 101 13.58 -20.56 -10.10
N ILE A 102 13.55 -19.34 -9.55
CA ILE A 102 12.39 -18.47 -9.57
C ILE A 102 12.58 -17.35 -10.58
N LYS A 103 11.90 -17.46 -11.72
CA LYS A 103 11.91 -16.42 -12.76
C LYS A 103 10.67 -15.52 -12.61
N LYS A 104 10.90 -14.24 -12.35
CA LYS A 104 9.81 -13.26 -12.29
C LYS A 104 9.37 -12.86 -13.69
N PRO A 105 8.04 -12.64 -13.91
CA PRO A 105 7.54 -12.16 -15.17
C PRO A 105 8.08 -10.75 -15.48
N ARG A 106 8.24 -10.44 -16.76
CA ARG A 106 8.61 -9.10 -17.22
C ARG A 106 7.48 -8.13 -16.89
N GLN A 107 7.82 -7.01 -16.28
CA GLN A 107 6.86 -5.95 -15.99
C GLN A 107 6.96 -4.90 -17.10
N THR A 108 5.82 -4.53 -17.66
CA THR A 108 5.68 -3.33 -18.49
C THR A 108 5.25 -2.19 -17.59
N LEU A 109 6.00 -1.10 -17.62
CA LEU A 109 5.59 0.10 -16.89
C LEU A 109 4.38 0.72 -17.62
N PRO A 110 3.27 1.00 -16.91
CA PRO A 110 2.16 1.71 -17.51
C PRO A 110 2.60 3.11 -17.92
N GLN A 111 2.10 3.59 -19.05
CA GLN A 111 2.30 4.99 -19.43
C GLN A 111 1.54 5.87 -18.44
N ILE A 112 2.26 6.71 -17.73
CA ILE A 112 1.68 7.64 -16.77
C ILE A 112 1.08 8.80 -17.58
N GLN A 113 -0.22 9.01 -17.44
CA GLN A 113 -0.88 10.22 -17.94
C GLN A 113 -0.70 11.33 -16.90
N VAL A 114 -0.19 12.46 -17.33
CA VAL A 114 -0.05 13.67 -16.53
C VAL A 114 -0.96 14.75 -17.11
N LEU A 115 -1.47 15.62 -16.25
CA LEU A 115 -2.25 16.78 -16.70
C LEU A 115 -1.36 17.70 -17.56
N SER A 116 -1.90 18.24 -18.66
CA SER A 116 -1.28 19.34 -19.34
C SER A 116 -1.38 20.61 -18.48
N VAL A 117 -0.62 21.66 -18.84
CA VAL A 117 -0.69 22.94 -18.12
C VAL A 117 -2.10 23.51 -18.18
N GLU A 118 -2.74 23.45 -19.36
CA GLU A 118 -4.09 23.97 -19.55
C GLU A 118 -5.14 23.16 -18.77
N GLU A 119 -4.97 21.86 -18.64
CA GLU A 119 -5.84 21.01 -17.82
C GLU A 119 -5.66 21.31 -16.35
N GLN A 120 -4.42 21.51 -15.89
CA GLN A 120 -4.15 21.91 -14.52
C GLN A 120 -4.77 23.27 -14.20
N GLU A 121 -4.59 24.28 -15.04
CA GLU A 121 -5.16 25.61 -14.86
C GLU A 121 -6.69 25.58 -14.76
N LYS A 122 -7.36 24.81 -15.62
CA LYS A 122 -8.82 24.63 -15.57
C LYS A 122 -9.27 23.97 -14.27
N LEU A 123 -8.55 22.95 -13.80
CA LEU A 123 -8.84 22.27 -12.54
C LEU A 123 -8.66 23.22 -11.35
N GLU A 124 -7.59 23.98 -11.33
CA GLU A 124 -7.33 24.98 -10.28
C GLU A 124 -8.40 26.06 -10.27
N GLN A 125 -8.74 26.63 -11.43
CA GLN A 125 -9.79 27.63 -11.54
C GLN A 125 -11.13 27.10 -11.03
N TYR A 126 -11.47 25.85 -11.37
CA TYR A 126 -12.71 25.24 -10.87
C TYR A 126 -12.70 25.14 -9.33
N ILE A 127 -11.60 24.63 -8.74
CA ILE A 127 -11.49 24.43 -7.29
C ILE A 127 -11.51 25.77 -6.54
N PHE A 128 -10.85 26.80 -7.06
CA PHE A 128 -10.84 28.13 -6.43
C PHE A 128 -12.21 28.83 -6.52
N THR A 129 -13.01 28.51 -7.52
CA THR A 129 -14.35 29.10 -7.68
C THR A 129 -15.47 28.28 -7.01
N HIS A 130 -15.25 26.97 -6.84
CA HIS A 130 -16.22 26.03 -6.26
C HIS A 130 -15.56 25.32 -5.06
N PHE A 131 -15.58 26.02 -3.92
CA PHE A 131 -14.94 25.45 -2.73
C PHE A 131 -15.65 24.18 -2.25
N GLU A 132 -14.89 23.08 -2.27
CA GLU A 132 -15.27 21.82 -1.64
C GLU A 132 -14.06 21.28 -0.85
N PRO A 133 -14.24 20.64 0.32
CA PRO A 133 -13.13 20.09 1.11
C PRO A 133 -12.24 19.12 0.30
N ALA A 134 -12.83 18.32 -0.60
CA ALA A 134 -12.07 17.45 -1.49
C ALA A 134 -11.13 18.21 -2.44
N GLY A 135 -11.54 19.40 -2.91
CA GLY A 135 -10.72 20.28 -3.74
C GLY A 135 -9.43 20.73 -3.04
N ILE A 136 -9.49 20.98 -1.72
CA ILE A 136 -8.27 21.28 -0.93
C ILE A 136 -7.26 20.14 -1.06
N GLY A 137 -7.71 18.88 -0.95
CA GLY A 137 -6.83 17.72 -1.07
C GLY A 137 -6.16 17.63 -2.45
N ILE A 138 -6.87 17.96 -3.51
CA ILE A 138 -6.34 17.97 -4.89
C ILE A 138 -5.28 19.06 -5.03
N ILE A 139 -5.59 20.30 -4.63
CA ILE A 139 -4.64 21.43 -4.69
C ILE A 139 -3.40 21.15 -3.86
N LEU A 140 -3.55 20.66 -2.63
CA LEU A 140 -2.42 20.25 -1.81
C LEU A 140 -1.57 19.20 -2.50
N SER A 141 -2.19 18.19 -3.12
CA SER A 141 -1.44 17.14 -3.83
C SER A 141 -0.67 17.69 -5.02
N LEU A 142 -1.25 18.60 -5.80
CA LEU A 142 -0.59 19.24 -6.95
C LEU A 142 0.66 20.02 -6.55
N TYR A 143 0.56 20.81 -5.48
CA TYR A 143 1.65 21.71 -5.08
C TYR A 143 2.67 21.12 -4.09
N THR A 144 2.34 20.02 -3.42
CA THR A 144 3.19 19.43 -2.38
C THR A 144 3.63 18.00 -2.66
N GLY A 145 3.05 17.35 -3.67
CA GLY A 145 3.32 15.94 -3.98
C GLY A 145 2.91 14.96 -2.88
N LEU A 146 1.90 15.30 -2.09
CA LEU A 146 1.38 14.42 -1.04
C LEU A 146 0.78 13.15 -1.62
N ARG A 147 1.01 12.04 -0.92
CA ARG A 147 0.35 10.77 -1.24
C ARG A 147 -1.10 10.80 -0.75
N ILE A 148 -2.00 10.09 -1.45
CA ILE A 148 -3.44 10.08 -1.09
C ILE A 148 -3.68 9.74 0.40
N GLY A 149 -2.96 8.77 0.95
CA GLY A 149 -3.08 8.41 2.37
C GLY A 149 -2.58 9.50 3.33
N GLU A 150 -1.61 10.31 2.91
CA GLU A 150 -1.14 11.47 3.67
C GLU A 150 -2.20 12.59 3.64
N VAL A 151 -2.75 12.88 2.46
CA VAL A 151 -3.83 13.88 2.28
C VAL A 151 -5.05 13.54 3.14
N CYS A 152 -5.51 12.28 3.10
CA CYS A 152 -6.65 11.82 3.91
C CYS A 152 -6.38 11.88 5.43
N ALA A 153 -5.10 11.92 5.84
CA ALA A 153 -4.69 11.97 7.24
C ALA A 153 -4.45 13.39 7.75
N LEU A 154 -4.45 14.41 6.88
CA LEU A 154 -4.18 15.79 7.27
C LEU A 154 -5.27 16.34 8.17
N LYS A 155 -4.82 17.05 9.18
CA LYS A 155 -5.66 17.86 10.09
C LYS A 155 -5.29 19.33 9.99
N TRP A 156 -6.19 20.21 10.38
CA TRP A 156 -5.92 21.64 10.42
C TRP A 156 -4.72 21.99 11.33
N GLY A 157 -4.51 21.27 12.43
CA GLY A 157 -3.35 21.44 13.30
C GLY A 157 -2.01 20.94 12.74
N ASP A 158 -1.98 20.42 11.50
CA ASP A 158 -0.73 20.11 10.80
C ASP A 158 -0.20 21.32 10.02
N PHE A 159 -0.98 22.40 9.89
CA PHE A 159 -0.58 23.63 9.22
C PHE A 159 -0.03 24.64 10.22
N ASN A 160 1.11 25.20 9.93
CA ASN A 160 1.63 26.39 10.58
C ASN A 160 1.50 27.55 9.59
N PHE A 161 0.40 28.29 9.68
CA PHE A 161 0.08 29.39 8.78
C PHE A 161 1.01 30.61 8.96
N GLU A 162 1.59 30.79 10.15
CA GLU A 162 2.53 31.89 10.44
C GLU A 162 3.85 31.70 9.69
N ASN A 163 4.34 30.45 9.63
CA ASN A 163 5.60 30.11 9.00
C ASN A 163 5.44 29.50 7.59
N ASN A 164 4.21 29.39 7.09
CA ASN A 164 3.87 28.76 5.80
C ASN A 164 4.40 27.33 5.68
N ILE A 165 4.23 26.51 6.73
CA ILE A 165 4.75 25.15 6.78
C ILE A 165 3.60 24.15 6.99
N LEU A 166 3.61 23.06 6.23
CA LEU A 166 2.78 21.88 6.41
C LEU A 166 3.60 20.73 6.97
N TYR A 167 3.17 20.14 8.09
CA TYR A 167 3.80 18.98 8.70
C TYR A 167 3.10 17.68 8.30
N ILE A 168 3.85 16.75 7.73
CA ILE A 168 3.33 15.41 7.37
C ILE A 168 3.70 14.43 8.49
N ARG A 169 2.70 14.06 9.29
CA ARG A 169 2.90 13.28 10.51
C ARG A 169 2.23 11.91 10.47
N ARG A 170 1.24 11.72 9.57
CA ARG A 170 0.35 10.55 9.54
C ARG A 170 0.03 10.14 8.12
N THR A 171 -0.36 8.89 7.97
CA THR A 171 -0.98 8.35 6.76
C THR A 171 -2.13 7.43 7.14
N ILE A 172 -3.18 7.42 6.34
CA ILE A 172 -4.33 6.51 6.48
C ILE A 172 -4.26 5.48 5.38
N MET A 173 -4.53 4.23 5.70
CA MET A 173 -4.67 3.16 4.73
C MET A 173 -5.66 2.10 5.22
N ARG A 174 -6.32 1.41 4.29
CA ARG A 174 -7.11 0.21 4.60
C ARG A 174 -6.24 -1.02 4.46
N ILE A 175 -6.25 -1.87 5.48
CA ILE A 175 -5.51 -3.14 5.50
C ILE A 175 -6.45 -4.31 5.80
N GLN A 176 -6.02 -5.53 5.48
CA GLN A 176 -6.71 -6.75 5.93
C GLN A 176 -6.64 -6.82 7.47
N ASP A 177 -7.79 -7.06 8.09
CA ASP A 177 -7.82 -7.33 9.53
C ASP A 177 -7.51 -8.80 9.78
N LYS A 178 -6.44 -9.06 10.52
CA LYS A 178 -5.99 -10.41 10.90
C LYS A 178 -6.32 -10.75 12.36
N THR A 179 -7.06 -9.89 13.03
CA THR A 179 -7.51 -10.14 14.40
C THR A 179 -8.48 -11.31 14.39
N HIS A 180 -8.25 -12.32 15.24
CA HIS A 180 -9.14 -13.47 15.37
C HIS A 180 -10.52 -13.01 15.85
N GLY A 181 -11.56 -13.38 15.13
CA GLY A 181 -12.93 -12.96 15.46
C GLY A 181 -13.29 -11.54 15.01
N ALA A 182 -12.48 -10.88 14.16
CA ALA A 182 -12.78 -9.57 13.64
C ALA A 182 -14.14 -9.54 12.92
N ALA A 183 -14.96 -8.53 13.25
CA ALA A 183 -16.29 -8.35 12.65
C ALA A 183 -16.21 -8.00 11.14
N HIS A 184 -15.09 -7.42 10.69
CA HIS A 184 -14.87 -7.02 9.32
C HIS A 184 -13.58 -7.62 8.75
N LYS A 185 -13.57 -7.89 7.44
CA LYS A 185 -12.38 -8.41 6.73
C LYS A 185 -11.23 -7.41 6.64
N THR A 186 -11.51 -6.13 6.83
CA THR A 186 -10.54 -5.04 6.71
C THR A 186 -10.74 -4.00 7.81
N LYS A 187 -9.67 -3.29 8.17
CA LYS A 187 -9.69 -2.17 9.10
C LYS A 187 -8.91 -0.98 8.56
N ILE A 188 -9.20 0.18 9.09
CA ILE A 188 -8.40 1.40 8.83
C ILE A 188 -7.21 1.40 9.79
N LEU A 189 -6.03 1.63 9.22
CA LEU A 189 -4.80 1.86 9.95
C LEU A 189 -4.38 3.31 9.75
N ILE A 190 -4.26 4.04 10.85
CA ILE A 190 -3.66 5.37 10.90
C ILE A 190 -2.28 5.19 11.53
N ASP A 191 -1.24 5.37 10.74
CA ASP A 191 0.14 5.11 11.16
C ASP A 191 1.06 6.28 10.81
N ARG A 192 2.24 6.29 11.41
CA ARG A 192 3.30 7.17 10.97
C ARG A 192 3.73 6.82 9.55
N PRO A 193 4.20 7.78 8.76
CA PRO A 193 4.71 7.52 7.43
C PRO A 193 5.77 6.41 7.42
N LYS A 194 5.96 5.76 6.26
CA LYS A 194 6.72 4.51 6.13
C LYS A 194 8.18 4.60 6.54
N THR A 195 8.79 5.77 6.45
CA THR A 195 10.20 6.01 6.80
C THR A 195 10.31 7.31 7.60
N GLU A 196 11.39 7.48 8.37
CA GLU A 196 11.67 8.74 9.08
C GLU A 196 11.72 9.93 8.12
N CYS A 197 12.28 9.75 6.92
CA CYS A 197 12.28 10.77 5.86
C CYS A 197 10.88 11.10 5.32
N SER A 198 9.85 10.32 5.65
CA SER A 198 8.47 10.60 5.25
C SER A 198 7.74 11.45 6.28
N VAL A 199 8.24 11.55 7.52
CA VAL A 199 7.88 12.62 8.46
C VAL A 199 8.68 13.84 8.04
N ARG A 200 7.99 14.80 7.45
CA ARG A 200 8.63 15.95 6.81
C ARG A 200 7.80 17.20 6.98
N SER A 201 8.44 18.33 6.89
CA SER A 201 7.81 19.63 6.72
C SER A 201 7.93 20.07 5.25
N ILE A 202 6.86 20.65 4.73
CA ILE A 202 6.79 21.15 3.36
C ILE A 202 6.48 22.64 3.43
N PRO A 203 7.31 23.52 2.84
CA PRO A 203 6.96 24.92 2.72
C PRO A 203 5.78 25.07 1.77
N LEU A 204 4.79 25.86 2.17
CA LEU A 204 3.62 26.16 1.36
C LEU A 204 3.80 27.48 0.63
N PRO A 205 3.43 27.54 -0.66
CA PRO A 205 3.39 28.82 -1.39
C PRO A 205 2.40 29.78 -0.73
N ALA A 206 2.74 31.07 -0.70
CA ALA A 206 1.93 32.09 -0.04
C ALA A 206 0.47 32.15 -0.54
N PHE A 207 0.25 31.96 -1.86
CA PHE A 207 -1.10 31.95 -2.43
C PHE A 207 -1.95 30.81 -1.86
N LEU A 208 -1.35 29.63 -1.60
CA LEU A 208 -2.04 28.47 -1.05
C LEU A 208 -2.39 28.69 0.43
N VAL A 209 -1.50 29.31 1.19
CA VAL A 209 -1.76 29.73 2.57
C VAL A 209 -2.91 30.74 2.61
N ASN A 210 -2.88 31.76 1.76
CA ASN A 210 -3.95 32.76 1.66
C ASN A 210 -5.30 32.12 1.26
N PHE A 211 -5.28 31.14 0.37
CA PHE A 211 -6.48 30.39 -0.01
C PHE A 211 -7.04 29.57 1.15
N LEU A 212 -6.20 28.90 1.96
CA LEU A 212 -6.63 28.00 3.02
C LEU A 212 -7.03 28.73 4.31
N THR A 213 -6.41 29.86 4.63
CA THR A 213 -6.62 30.59 5.90
C THR A 213 -8.09 30.87 6.23
N PRO A 214 -8.96 31.32 5.29
CA PRO A 214 -10.38 31.57 5.59
C PRO A 214 -11.17 30.31 5.97
N TYR A 215 -10.66 29.15 5.62
CA TYR A 215 -11.32 27.86 5.85
C TYR A 215 -10.80 27.10 7.07
N GLN A 216 -9.83 27.68 7.79
CA GLN A 216 -9.27 27.04 8.98
C GLN A 216 -10.35 26.69 10.02
N ARG A 217 -10.25 25.48 10.57
CA ARG A 217 -11.13 24.95 11.60
C ARG A 217 -10.32 24.50 12.82
N LYS A 218 -10.97 23.75 13.72
CA LYS A 218 -10.30 23.17 14.89
C LYS A 218 -9.13 22.28 14.46
N ASP A 219 -8.03 22.36 15.16
CA ASP A 219 -6.81 21.60 14.90
C ASP A 219 -7.02 20.07 14.82
N SER A 220 -8.03 19.55 15.55
CA SER A 220 -8.39 18.14 15.56
C SER A 220 -9.13 17.67 14.30
N TYR A 221 -9.69 18.58 13.52
CA TYR A 221 -10.53 18.26 12.35
C TYR A 221 -9.68 17.89 11.13
N TYR A 222 -10.13 16.84 10.42
CA TYR A 222 -9.54 16.46 9.13
C TYR A 222 -9.97 17.44 8.05
N ILE A 223 -9.03 17.83 7.19
CA ILE A 223 -9.26 18.87 6.18
C ILE A 223 -10.26 18.47 5.08
N LEU A 224 -10.37 17.15 4.77
CA LEU A 224 -11.25 16.65 3.71
C LEU A 224 -12.69 16.44 4.17
N THR A 225 -12.95 16.46 5.46
CA THR A 225 -14.29 16.18 6.02
C THR A 225 -14.81 17.30 6.90
N ASP A 226 -13.93 18.25 7.21
CA ASP A 226 -14.21 19.34 8.18
C ASP A 226 -14.79 18.82 9.51
N SER A 227 -14.31 17.67 9.97
CA SER A 227 -14.78 16.96 11.16
C SER A 227 -13.69 16.11 11.80
N GLU A 228 -14.01 15.45 12.92
CA GLU A 228 -13.12 14.47 13.56
C GLU A 228 -13.08 13.10 12.84
N ALA A 229 -13.96 12.89 11.86
CA ALA A 229 -13.96 11.69 11.01
C ALA A 229 -13.05 11.89 9.80
N TRP A 230 -12.32 10.85 9.45
CA TRP A 230 -11.44 10.84 8.27
C TRP A 230 -12.18 10.44 6.98
N LEU A 231 -11.65 10.88 5.84
CA LEU A 231 -12.01 10.33 4.55
C LEU A 231 -11.11 9.13 4.23
N GLU A 232 -11.71 8.04 3.78
CA GLU A 232 -10.95 6.86 3.41
C GLU A 232 -10.27 7.03 2.03
N PRO A 233 -8.95 6.77 1.92
CA PRO A 233 -8.27 6.78 0.63
C PRO A 233 -8.75 5.61 -0.24
N ARG A 234 -9.23 5.91 -1.44
CA ARG A 234 -9.70 4.93 -2.43
C ARG A 234 -9.02 5.17 -3.78
#